data_8c53eca0c7013b7d224a27e51bbdab47
#
_entry.id   8c53eca0c7013b7d224a27e51bbdab47
#
_cell.length_a   1.000
_cell.length_b   1.000
_cell.length_c   1.000
_cell.angle_alpha   90.00
_cell.angle_beta   90.00
_cell.angle_gamma   90.00
#
_symmetry.space_group_name_H-M   'P 1'
#
loop_
_entity.id
_entity.type
_entity.pdbx_description
1 polymer ?
#
loop_
_entity_poly.entity_id
_entity_poly.type
_entity_poly.pdbx_seq_one_letter_code
_entity_poly.pdbx_strand_id
1 'polypeptide(L)'
;MSLADKIFIDMCQDILDNGVSTEGEKVRPHWEDGTSAYTIKKFGVVNRYDLSKEFPAITLRKTAIKSCTDEMLWIWQLKSNNVNDLHSHVWDEWADETGSIGKAYGYQMGVKDRKSVV
;
A
#
# COMPACT_ATOMS: atom_id res chain seq x y z
N MET A 1 9.90 -9.02 17.38
CA MET A 1 8.54 -8.49 17.10
C MET A 1 8.56 -7.00 17.41
N SER A 2 8.26 -6.17 16.42
CA SER A 2 8.23 -4.70 16.55
C SER A 2 6.97 -4.22 17.30
N LEU A 3 6.95 -2.96 17.73
CA LEU A 3 5.71 -2.36 18.26
C LEU A 3 4.63 -2.30 17.19
N ALA A 4 5.03 -2.10 15.93
CA ALA A 4 4.11 -2.13 14.80
C ALA A 4 3.46 -3.51 14.60
N ASP A 5 4.21 -4.60 14.80
CA ASP A 5 3.65 -5.96 14.76
C ASP A 5 2.56 -6.15 15.81
N LYS A 6 2.80 -5.65 17.03
CA LYS A 6 1.81 -5.75 18.11
C LYS A 6 0.53 -4.98 17.75
N ILE A 7 0.66 -3.74 17.30
CA ILE A 7 -0.49 -2.91 16.85
C ILE A 7 -1.26 -3.62 15.75
N PHE A 8 -0.56 -4.22 14.78
CA PHE A 8 -1.17 -4.97 13.68
C PHE A 8 -1.93 -6.20 14.18
N ILE A 9 -1.34 -6.98 15.08
CA ILE A 9 -1.97 -8.17 15.69
C ILE A 9 -3.22 -7.76 16.47
N ASP A 10 -3.10 -6.74 17.32
CA ASP A 10 -4.22 -6.23 18.14
C ASP A 10 -5.36 -5.73 17.25
N MET A 11 -5.05 -5.05 16.15
CA MET A 11 -6.04 -4.62 15.14
C MET A 11 -6.73 -5.82 14.47
N CYS A 12 -5.97 -6.83 14.05
CA CYS A 12 -6.54 -8.04 13.45
C CYS A 12 -7.45 -8.78 14.44
N GLN A 13 -7.04 -8.89 15.70
CA GLN A 13 -7.84 -9.52 16.73
C GLN A 13 -9.14 -8.74 16.99
N ASP A 14 -9.04 -7.42 17.08
CA ASP A 14 -10.22 -6.56 17.24
C ASP A 14 -11.22 -6.70 16.07
N ILE A 15 -10.72 -6.85 14.83
CA ILE A 15 -11.58 -7.10 13.67
C ILE A 15 -12.26 -8.48 13.78
N LEU A 16 -11.55 -9.51 14.21
CA LEU A 16 -12.10 -10.84 14.38
C LEU A 16 -13.17 -10.89 15.48
N ASP A 17 -12.93 -10.18 16.59
CA ASP A 17 -13.81 -10.21 17.77
C ASP A 17 -15.02 -9.29 17.63
N ASN A 18 -14.85 -8.13 16.98
CA ASN A 18 -15.83 -7.03 16.96
C ASN A 18 -16.22 -6.58 15.55
N GLY A 19 -15.74 -7.24 14.52
CA GLY A 19 -16.08 -6.93 13.14
C GLY A 19 -17.44 -7.48 12.72
N VAL A 20 -17.93 -6.98 11.60
CA VAL A 20 -19.19 -7.43 10.98
C VAL A 20 -18.86 -8.39 9.84
N SER A 21 -19.44 -9.59 9.89
CA SER A 21 -19.33 -10.58 8.80
C SER A 21 -20.22 -10.17 7.63
N THR A 22 -19.74 -10.47 6.41
CA THR A 22 -20.56 -10.42 5.18
C THR A 22 -21.26 -11.74 4.88
N GLU A 23 -21.27 -12.68 5.82
CA GLU A 23 -21.96 -13.94 5.65
C GLU A 23 -23.46 -13.73 5.41
N GLY A 24 -23.99 -14.38 4.37
CA GLY A 24 -25.37 -14.16 3.92
C GLY A 24 -25.58 -12.97 2.98
N GLU A 25 -24.57 -12.12 2.76
CA GLU A 25 -24.64 -11.05 1.77
C GLU A 25 -24.26 -11.55 0.36
N LYS A 26 -24.75 -10.88 -0.67
CA LYS A 26 -24.28 -11.11 -2.05
C LYS A 26 -22.89 -10.50 -2.22
N VAL A 27 -21.85 -11.36 -2.16
CA VAL A 27 -20.45 -10.94 -2.35
C VAL A 27 -19.95 -11.32 -3.74
N ARG A 28 -18.99 -10.55 -4.28
CA ARG A 28 -18.38 -10.83 -5.58
C ARG A 28 -17.26 -11.89 -5.53
N PRO A 29 -16.38 -11.90 -4.50
CA PRO A 29 -15.29 -12.88 -4.46
C PRO A 29 -15.82 -14.27 -4.13
N HIS A 30 -15.19 -15.26 -4.79
CA HIS A 30 -15.48 -16.69 -4.59
C HIS A 30 -14.16 -17.43 -4.44
N TRP A 31 -14.19 -18.52 -3.70
CA TRP A 31 -13.11 -19.50 -3.63
C TRP A 31 -13.02 -20.27 -4.95
N GLU A 32 -11.94 -21.04 -5.14
CA GLU A 32 -11.74 -21.88 -6.35
C GLU A 32 -12.87 -22.90 -6.56
N ASP A 33 -13.52 -23.35 -5.50
CA ASP A 33 -14.65 -24.26 -5.52
C ASP A 33 -16.00 -23.59 -5.86
N GLY A 34 -15.99 -22.28 -6.12
CA GLY A 34 -17.19 -21.50 -6.45
C GLY A 34 -18.00 -21.03 -5.25
N THR A 35 -17.62 -21.39 -4.01
CA THR A 35 -18.30 -20.88 -2.80
C THR A 35 -18.00 -19.43 -2.55
N SER A 36 -18.94 -18.68 -1.96
CA SER A 36 -18.76 -17.26 -1.64
C SER A 36 -17.66 -17.06 -0.62
N ALA A 37 -16.70 -16.13 -0.92
CA ALA A 37 -15.63 -15.78 -0.01
C ALA A 37 -16.08 -14.59 0.86
N TYR A 38 -16.57 -14.89 2.05
CA TYR A 38 -17.00 -13.89 3.03
C TYR A 38 -15.82 -13.26 3.75
N THR A 39 -16.03 -12.06 4.26
CA THR A 39 -15.04 -11.30 5.03
C THR A 39 -15.61 -10.82 6.35
N ILE A 40 -14.74 -10.63 7.33
CA ILE A 40 -15.06 -9.90 8.55
C ILE A 40 -14.43 -8.51 8.41
N LYS A 41 -15.20 -7.47 8.60
CA LYS A 41 -14.75 -6.08 8.41
C LYS A 41 -15.16 -5.20 9.58
N LYS A 42 -14.33 -4.22 9.89
CA LYS A 42 -14.62 -3.17 10.85
C LYS A 42 -14.49 -1.82 10.16
N PHE A 43 -15.47 -0.95 10.35
CA PHE A 43 -15.46 0.36 9.75
C PHE A 43 -14.79 1.37 10.67
N GLY A 44 -13.64 1.89 10.25
CA GLY A 44 -12.88 2.88 10.98
C GLY A 44 -11.99 2.27 12.08
N VAL A 45 -10.72 2.09 11.78
CA VAL A 45 -9.67 1.70 12.73
C VAL A 45 -8.60 2.79 12.75
N VAL A 46 -8.14 3.19 13.95
CA VAL A 46 -7.09 4.17 14.13
C VAL A 46 -5.90 3.51 14.81
N ASN A 47 -4.79 3.40 14.10
CA ASN A 47 -3.52 2.95 14.65
C ASN A 47 -2.61 4.15 14.93
N ARG A 48 -1.90 4.15 16.06
CA ARG A 48 -0.93 5.18 16.44
C ARG A 48 0.45 4.57 16.59
N TYR A 49 1.42 5.21 15.93
CA TYR A 49 2.82 4.80 15.95
C TYR A 49 3.67 5.91 16.56
N ASP A 50 4.41 5.57 17.62
CA ASP A 50 5.34 6.50 18.27
C ASP A 50 6.70 6.41 17.59
N LEU A 51 6.96 7.33 16.66
CA LEU A 51 8.21 7.37 15.88
C LEU A 51 9.43 7.72 16.71
N SER A 52 9.25 8.18 17.96
CA SER A 52 10.38 8.37 18.88
C SER A 52 10.94 7.06 19.41
N LYS A 53 10.16 5.97 19.33
CA LYS A 53 10.54 4.64 19.84
C LYS A 53 11.09 3.74 18.76
N GLU A 54 10.39 3.65 17.62
CA GLU A 54 10.83 2.87 16.48
C GLU A 54 10.15 3.28 15.18
N PHE A 55 10.76 2.97 14.05
CA PHE A 55 10.12 3.04 12.75
C PHE A 55 9.06 1.93 12.64
N PRO A 56 7.80 2.21 12.21
CA PRO A 56 6.69 1.26 12.23
C PRO A 56 6.77 0.22 11.11
N ALA A 57 7.82 -0.58 11.10
CA ALA A 57 7.99 -1.67 10.16
C ALA A 57 7.38 -2.96 10.70
N ILE A 58 6.52 -3.59 9.90
CA ILE A 58 5.99 -4.92 10.17
C ILE A 58 7.08 -5.96 9.93
N THR A 59 7.35 -6.82 10.92
CA THR A 59 8.38 -7.87 10.86
C THR A 59 7.80 -9.29 10.86
N LEU A 60 6.47 -9.44 10.90
CA LEU A 60 5.77 -10.73 10.85
C LEU A 60 6.00 -11.48 9.53
N ARG A 61 6.35 -10.79 8.49
CA ARG A 61 6.81 -11.34 7.20
C ARG A 61 7.94 -10.48 6.65
N LYS A 62 8.73 -11.06 5.75
CA LYS A 62 9.78 -10.30 5.07
C LYS A 62 9.16 -9.14 4.27
N THR A 63 9.55 -7.93 4.61
CA THR A 63 9.12 -6.70 3.92
C THR A 63 10.26 -6.20 3.03
N ALA A 64 9.95 -5.85 1.79
CA ALA A 64 10.93 -5.35 0.81
C ALA A 64 11.23 -3.85 1.03
N ILE A 65 11.68 -3.48 2.23
CA ILE A 65 11.90 -2.07 2.64
C ILE A 65 12.76 -1.31 1.64
N LYS A 66 13.83 -1.94 1.14
CA LYS A 66 14.74 -1.30 0.18
C LYS A 66 14.02 -0.91 -1.11
N SER A 67 13.24 -1.83 -1.70
CA SER A 67 12.47 -1.56 -2.93
C SER A 67 11.37 -0.54 -2.68
N CYS A 68 10.70 -0.60 -1.54
CA CYS A 68 9.66 0.38 -1.17
C CYS A 68 10.26 1.79 -1.00
N THR A 69 11.44 1.90 -0.38
CA THR A 69 12.13 3.19 -0.23
C THR A 69 12.56 3.75 -1.58
N ASP A 70 13.11 2.91 -2.44
CA ASP A 70 13.53 3.27 -3.79
C ASP A 70 12.35 3.81 -4.61
N GLU A 71 11.22 3.11 -4.58
CA GLU A 71 9.97 3.53 -5.24
C GLU A 71 9.44 4.85 -4.67
N MET A 72 9.47 5.04 -3.34
CA MET A 72 9.09 6.29 -2.71
C MET A 72 9.95 7.47 -3.17
N LEU A 73 11.26 7.29 -3.24
CA LEU A 73 12.18 8.32 -3.74
C LEU A 73 11.95 8.61 -5.22
N TRP A 74 11.72 7.59 -6.02
CA TRP A 74 11.41 7.72 -7.44
C TRP A 74 10.14 8.53 -7.68
N ILE A 75 9.06 8.26 -6.94
CA ILE A 75 7.77 8.96 -7.07
C ILE A 75 7.84 10.39 -6.53
N TRP A 76 8.35 10.56 -5.31
CA TRP A 76 8.19 11.82 -4.59
C TRP A 76 9.36 12.78 -4.78
N GLN A 77 10.58 12.27 -4.82
CA GLN A 77 11.77 13.09 -4.92
C GLN A 77 12.17 13.33 -6.38
N LEU A 78 12.32 12.27 -7.17
CA LEU A 78 12.65 12.37 -8.59
C LEU A 78 11.46 12.83 -9.42
N LYS A 79 10.22 12.53 -8.98
CA LYS A 79 8.98 12.80 -9.72
C LYS A 79 9.02 12.21 -11.12
N SER A 80 9.66 11.06 -11.24
CA SER A 80 9.84 10.35 -12.50
C SER A 80 8.68 9.39 -12.79
N ASN A 81 8.44 9.15 -14.07
CA ASN A 81 7.56 8.11 -14.60
C ASN A 81 8.33 7.14 -15.50
N ASN A 82 9.66 7.20 -15.48
CA ASN A 82 10.51 6.32 -16.27
C ASN A 82 11.11 5.24 -15.38
N VAL A 83 10.87 3.96 -15.72
CA VAL A 83 11.37 2.82 -14.94
C VAL A 83 12.89 2.70 -14.96
N ASN A 84 13.58 3.32 -15.93
CA ASN A 84 15.03 3.35 -15.96
C ASN A 84 15.66 4.17 -14.81
N ASP A 85 14.86 5.03 -14.16
CA ASP A 85 15.27 5.80 -12.99
C ASP A 85 15.00 5.03 -11.67
N LEU A 86 14.42 3.83 -11.74
CA LEU A 86 14.05 3.00 -10.61
C LEU A 86 14.95 1.76 -10.57
N HIS A 87 15.53 1.42 -9.41
CA HIS A 87 16.40 0.24 -9.29
C HIS A 87 15.61 -1.07 -9.12
N SER A 88 14.36 -0.99 -8.70
CA SER A 88 13.48 -2.17 -8.61
C SER A 88 12.72 -2.39 -9.92
N HIS A 89 12.31 -3.63 -10.20
CA HIS A 89 11.64 -4.02 -11.44
C HIS A 89 10.13 -4.16 -11.29
N VAL A 90 9.55 -3.56 -10.24
CA VAL A 90 8.11 -3.74 -9.92
C VAL A 90 7.16 -3.06 -10.90
N TRP A 91 7.66 -2.13 -11.72
CA TRP A 91 6.87 -1.37 -12.69
C TRP A 91 7.20 -1.70 -14.16
N ASP A 92 8.16 -2.59 -14.42
CA ASP A 92 8.64 -2.88 -15.79
C ASP A 92 7.53 -3.33 -16.74
N GLU A 93 6.58 -4.12 -16.26
CA GLU A 93 5.46 -4.62 -17.08
C GLU A 93 4.51 -3.53 -17.59
N TRP A 94 4.53 -2.35 -16.98
CA TRP A 94 3.71 -1.20 -17.40
C TRP A 94 4.47 -0.19 -18.27
N ALA A 95 5.75 -0.41 -18.48
CA ALA A 95 6.58 0.51 -19.25
C ALA A 95 6.43 0.29 -20.75
N ASP A 96 6.40 1.40 -21.50
CA ASP A 96 6.52 1.38 -22.95
C ASP A 96 7.98 1.17 -23.40
N GLU A 97 8.23 1.18 -24.69
CA GLU A 97 9.57 0.97 -25.30
C GLU A 97 10.60 2.02 -24.83
N THR A 98 10.17 3.18 -24.34
CA THR A 98 11.03 4.24 -23.82
C THR A 98 11.28 4.12 -22.31
N GLY A 99 10.65 3.16 -21.66
CA GLY A 99 10.66 2.98 -20.22
C GLY A 99 9.64 3.85 -19.48
N SER A 100 8.73 4.52 -20.17
CA SER A 100 7.72 5.38 -19.57
C SER A 100 6.48 4.58 -19.14
N ILE A 101 5.97 4.83 -17.93
CA ILE A 101 4.67 4.35 -17.46
C ILE A 101 3.56 5.41 -17.60
N GLY A 102 3.78 6.41 -18.46
CA GLY A 102 2.81 7.44 -18.78
C GLY A 102 2.58 8.44 -17.63
N LYS A 103 1.35 8.94 -17.52
CA LYS A 103 0.96 9.94 -16.50
C LYS A 103 0.67 9.30 -15.14
N ALA A 104 1.62 8.51 -14.64
CA ALA A 104 1.53 7.83 -13.35
C ALA A 104 1.93 8.75 -12.18
N TYR A 105 2.20 8.16 -11.02
CA TYR A 105 2.38 8.89 -9.76
C TYR A 105 3.47 9.97 -9.80
N GLY A 106 4.66 9.64 -10.28
CA GLY A 106 5.77 10.59 -10.34
C GLY A 106 5.46 11.77 -11.26
N TYR A 107 4.85 11.52 -12.42
CA TYR A 107 4.40 12.59 -13.32
C TYR A 107 3.39 13.52 -12.62
N GLN A 108 2.40 12.95 -11.92
CA GLN A 108 1.38 13.74 -11.22
C GLN A 108 1.98 14.59 -10.11
N MET A 109 2.98 14.08 -9.39
CA MET A 109 3.73 14.85 -8.38
C MET A 109 4.58 15.98 -8.97
N GLY A 110 4.97 15.87 -10.24
CA GLY A 110 5.75 16.86 -10.98
C GLY A 110 4.92 17.99 -11.57
N VAL A 111 3.63 17.79 -11.78
CA VAL A 111 2.75 18.80 -12.39
C VAL A 111 2.49 19.94 -11.40
N LYS A 112 2.88 21.17 -11.79
CA LYS A 112 2.55 22.37 -11.01
C LYS A 112 1.06 22.69 -11.19
N ASP A 113 0.34 22.82 -10.10
CA ASP A 113 -1.02 23.35 -10.12
C ASP A 113 -0.96 24.83 -10.55
N ARG A 114 -1.62 25.16 -11.67
CA ARG A 114 -1.68 26.56 -12.16
C ARG A 114 -2.48 27.49 -11.22
N LYS A 115 -3.25 26.92 -10.27
CA LYS A 115 -4.04 27.70 -9.30
C LYS A 115 -3.24 28.12 -8.06
N SER A 116 -2.05 27.56 -7.82
CA SER A 116 -1.21 27.90 -6.67
C SER A 116 -0.20 29.01 -6.95
N VAL A 117 -0.33 29.73 -8.06
CA VAL A 117 0.47 30.91 -8.38
C VAL A 117 -0.41 32.15 -8.23
N VAL A 118 -0.72 32.49 -6.99
CA VAL A 118 -1.20 33.82 -6.58
C VAL A 118 -0.34 34.29 -5.41
#